data_c9b87ca1125241457bf86ae435bfe031
#
_entry.id   c9b87ca1125241457bf86ae435bfe031
#
_cell.length_a   1.000
_cell.length_b   1.000
_cell.length_c   1.000
_cell.angle_alpha   90.00
_cell.angle_beta   90.00
_cell.angle_gamma   90.00
#
_symmetry.space_group_name_H-M   'P 1'
#
loop_
_entity.id
_entity.type
_entity.pdbx_description
1 polymer ?
#
loop_
_entity_poly.entity_id
_entity_poly.type
_entity_poly.pdbx_seq_one_letter_code
_entity_poly.pdbx_strand_id
1 'polypeptide(L)'
;MKEFIIQNKKIFVTIKHIAQGNNYLGAVITFVDKKEINKIAKEITGIDEVIKNLRANVHEFKNNIHVIFGLIQLKEYEEAKKYILNIQQLQENNSSKFKKIEDYYVKALLLSRELVAKERKIKFELTDESFLDFEHGIIDSYDLVTILGNLIENAFEACSLMENEEKEVEVSLYEDKNIIEIQVRDNGKEIQKDIKEFIFKEGVSSKGEGRGTGLFLVKSRVELYNGHIEIEEFNDEKIFVVIIYKGE
;
A
#
# COMPACT_ATOMS: atom_id res chain seq x y z
N MET A 1 -2.83 37.94 5.71
CA MET A 1 -1.73 37.07 5.25
C MET A 1 -0.97 37.83 4.17
N LYS A 2 0.35 38.06 4.33
CA LYS A 2 1.17 38.74 3.35
C LYS A 2 2.36 37.86 2.97
N GLU A 3 2.79 37.91 1.70
CA GLU A 3 3.93 37.15 1.19
C GLU A 3 5.20 38.01 1.31
N PHE A 4 6.27 37.40 1.84
CA PHE A 4 7.60 38.02 1.97
C PHE A 4 8.69 37.10 1.42
N ILE A 5 9.81 37.68 1.01
CA ILE A 5 10.99 36.89 0.63
C ILE A 5 12.06 37.16 1.69
N ILE A 6 12.43 36.12 2.45
CA ILE A 6 13.46 36.15 3.49
C ILE A 6 14.50 35.08 3.16
N GLN A 7 15.76 35.44 3.06
CA GLN A 7 16.86 34.53 2.73
C GLN A 7 16.56 33.62 1.50
N ASN A 8 16.04 34.20 0.44
CA ASN A 8 15.66 33.50 -0.79
C ASN A 8 14.51 32.49 -0.65
N LYS A 9 13.77 32.50 0.48
CA LYS A 9 12.59 31.70 0.71
C LYS A 9 11.32 32.56 0.68
N LYS A 10 10.29 32.09 0.00
CA LYS A 10 8.97 32.72 0.02
C LYS A 10 8.19 32.23 1.23
N ILE A 11 7.86 33.12 2.13
CA ILE A 11 7.14 32.84 3.38
C ILE A 11 5.85 33.65 3.44
N PHE A 12 4.79 33.01 3.94
CA PHE A 12 3.56 33.69 4.31
C PHE A 12 3.63 34.10 5.78
N VAL A 13 3.32 35.35 6.04
CA VAL A 13 3.30 35.90 7.39
C VAL A 13 1.88 36.29 7.76
N THR A 14 1.42 35.77 8.89
CA THR A 14 0.15 36.19 9.51
C THR A 14 0.45 36.82 10.86
N ILE A 15 -0.10 38.00 11.10
CA ILE A 15 0.01 38.71 12.39
C ILE A 15 -1.36 38.75 13.02
N LYS A 16 -1.47 38.22 14.24
CA LYS A 16 -2.69 38.29 15.07
C LYS A 16 -2.40 39.07 16.34
N HIS A 17 -3.07 40.18 16.50
CA HIS A 17 -2.95 41.00 17.71
C HIS A 17 -3.67 40.32 18.87
N ILE A 18 -3.05 40.40 20.06
CA ILE A 18 -3.63 39.95 21.31
C ILE A 18 -3.93 41.18 22.16
N ALA A 19 -5.18 41.34 22.57
CA ALA A 19 -5.63 42.42 23.47
C ALA A 19 -6.57 41.85 24.54
N GLN A 20 -6.55 42.44 25.71
CA GLN A 20 -7.47 42.17 26.79
C GLN A 20 -8.22 43.46 27.09
N GLY A 21 -9.49 43.54 26.70
CA GLY A 21 -10.25 44.77 26.64
C GLY A 21 -9.59 45.79 25.71
N ASN A 22 -9.31 47.01 26.19
CA ASN A 22 -8.62 48.06 25.45
C ASN A 22 -7.06 47.99 25.53
N ASN A 23 -6.52 47.07 26.32
CA ASN A 23 -5.07 46.97 26.53
C ASN A 23 -4.47 45.99 25.50
N TYR A 24 -3.58 46.50 24.67
CA TYR A 24 -2.77 45.68 23.75
C TYR A 24 -1.72 44.92 24.57
N LEU A 25 -1.73 43.57 24.41
CA LEU A 25 -0.81 42.67 25.12
C LEU A 25 0.36 42.22 24.25
N GLY A 26 0.18 42.25 22.93
CA GLY A 26 1.21 41.79 22.00
C GLY A 26 0.64 41.30 20.67
N ALA A 27 1.47 40.62 19.92
CA ALA A 27 1.06 39.98 18.67
C ALA A 27 1.69 38.59 18.52
N VAL A 28 0.93 37.65 17.98
CA VAL A 28 1.45 36.37 17.48
C VAL A 28 1.75 36.51 16.00
N ILE A 29 2.97 36.20 15.62
CA ILE A 29 3.40 36.20 14.23
C ILE A 29 3.64 34.75 13.81
N THR A 30 2.90 34.28 12.81
CA THR A 30 3.04 32.93 12.26
C THR A 30 3.74 33.03 10.90
N PHE A 31 4.76 32.20 10.72
CA PHE A 31 5.51 32.06 9.47
C PHE A 31 5.23 30.69 8.87
N VAL A 32 4.87 30.63 7.59
CA VAL A 32 4.66 29.37 6.87
C VAL A 32 5.46 29.42 5.55
N ASP A 33 6.30 28.43 5.34
CA ASP A 33 7.08 28.33 4.07
C ASP A 33 6.12 27.94 2.93
N LYS A 34 6.19 28.69 1.81
CA LYS A 34 5.39 28.40 0.62
C LYS A 34 5.62 26.99 0.08
N LYS A 35 6.83 26.45 0.24
CA LYS A 35 7.15 25.08 -0.17
C LYS A 35 6.35 24.06 0.64
N GLU A 36 6.17 24.31 1.92
CA GLU A 36 5.41 23.43 2.81
C GLU A 36 3.92 23.43 2.47
N ILE A 37 3.35 24.61 2.19
CA ILE A 37 1.98 24.71 1.68
C ILE A 37 1.82 23.99 0.34
N ASN A 38 2.77 24.13 -0.57
CA ASN A 38 2.72 23.45 -1.87
C ASN A 38 2.88 21.93 -1.73
N LYS A 39 3.65 21.45 -0.73
CA LYS A 39 3.78 20.02 -0.42
C LYS A 39 2.42 19.47 0.05
N ILE A 40 1.79 20.12 1.03
CA ILE A 40 0.47 19.76 1.53
C ILE A 40 -0.58 19.81 0.40
N ALA A 41 -0.54 20.84 -0.44
CA ALA A 41 -1.44 20.95 -1.59
C ALA A 41 -1.26 19.78 -2.58
N LYS A 42 -0.03 19.33 -2.85
CA LYS A 42 0.24 18.16 -3.69
C LYS A 42 -0.25 16.85 -3.05
N GLU A 43 -0.09 16.72 -1.75
CA GLU A 43 -0.62 15.56 -1.00
C GLU A 43 -2.14 15.52 -1.07
N ILE A 44 -2.81 16.67 -0.92
CA ILE A 44 -4.28 16.79 -1.09
C ILE A 44 -4.68 16.48 -2.54
N THR A 45 -3.94 16.94 -3.54
CA THR A 45 -4.20 16.65 -4.97
C THR A 45 -4.06 15.15 -5.27
N GLY A 46 -3.09 14.47 -4.64
CA GLY A 46 -2.96 13.01 -4.73
C GLY A 46 -4.16 12.27 -4.14
N ILE A 47 -4.73 12.77 -3.04
CA ILE A 47 -5.97 12.23 -2.45
C ILE A 47 -7.15 12.43 -3.41
N ASP A 48 -7.26 13.56 -4.09
CA ASP A 48 -8.31 13.82 -5.07
C ASP A 48 -8.25 12.84 -6.26
N GLU A 49 -7.04 12.47 -6.70
CA GLU A 49 -6.84 11.47 -7.76
C GLU A 49 -7.26 10.07 -7.30
N VAL A 50 -6.90 9.69 -6.08
CA VAL A 50 -7.36 8.43 -5.46
C VAL A 50 -8.88 8.40 -5.34
N ILE A 51 -9.50 9.49 -4.87
CA ILE A 51 -10.96 9.60 -4.77
C ILE A 51 -11.62 9.51 -6.16
N LYS A 52 -11.03 10.13 -7.17
CA LYS A 52 -11.53 10.08 -8.56
C LYS A 52 -11.47 8.65 -9.10
N ASN A 53 -10.36 7.94 -8.90
CA ASN A 53 -10.19 6.55 -9.31
C ASN A 53 -11.17 5.63 -8.56
N LEU A 54 -11.34 5.82 -7.25
CA LEU A 54 -12.31 5.07 -6.46
C LEU A 54 -13.75 5.30 -6.95
N ARG A 55 -14.11 6.55 -7.28
CA ARG A 55 -15.43 6.86 -7.87
C ARG A 55 -15.62 6.19 -9.24
N ALA A 56 -14.58 6.15 -10.08
CA ALA A 56 -14.62 5.47 -11.37
C ALA A 56 -14.88 3.97 -11.20
N ASN A 57 -14.15 3.31 -10.29
CA ASN A 57 -14.33 1.89 -10.00
C ASN A 57 -15.74 1.58 -9.43
N VAL A 58 -16.25 2.41 -8.52
CA VAL A 58 -17.62 2.27 -7.99
C VAL A 58 -18.66 2.48 -9.10
N HIS A 59 -18.42 3.39 -10.03
CA HIS A 59 -19.32 3.61 -11.16
C HIS A 59 -19.33 2.42 -12.12
N GLU A 60 -18.17 1.88 -12.45
CA GLU A 60 -18.03 0.66 -13.26
C GLU A 60 -18.71 -0.54 -12.61
N PHE A 61 -18.49 -0.74 -11.31
CA PHE A 61 -19.18 -1.79 -10.55
C PHE A 61 -20.70 -1.65 -10.62
N LYS A 62 -21.24 -0.43 -10.42
CA LYS A 62 -22.67 -0.16 -10.56
C LYS A 62 -23.18 -0.47 -11.97
N ASN A 63 -22.42 -0.12 -13.01
CA ASN A 63 -22.79 -0.41 -14.39
C ASN A 63 -22.86 -1.93 -14.63
N ASN A 64 -21.91 -2.69 -14.15
CA ASN A 64 -21.92 -4.16 -14.25
C ASN A 64 -23.14 -4.76 -13.55
N ILE A 65 -23.50 -4.30 -12.35
CA ILE A 65 -24.71 -4.71 -11.64
C ILE A 65 -25.98 -4.36 -12.45
N HIS A 66 -26.04 -3.18 -13.04
CA HIS A 66 -27.19 -2.77 -13.87
C HIS A 66 -27.37 -3.64 -15.12
N VAL A 67 -26.26 -4.02 -15.78
CA VAL A 67 -26.31 -4.95 -16.93
C VAL A 67 -26.83 -6.32 -16.49
N ILE A 68 -26.31 -6.87 -15.41
CA ILE A 68 -26.76 -8.16 -14.86
C ILE A 68 -28.25 -8.11 -14.52
N PHE A 69 -28.68 -7.06 -13.83
CA PHE A 69 -30.07 -6.85 -13.47
C PHE A 69 -30.99 -6.74 -14.70
N GLY A 70 -30.56 -5.98 -15.73
CA GLY A 70 -31.27 -5.87 -16.99
C GLY A 70 -31.44 -7.20 -17.70
N LEU A 71 -30.39 -8.03 -17.77
CA LEU A 71 -30.45 -9.36 -18.36
C LEU A 71 -31.41 -10.28 -17.58
N ILE A 72 -31.41 -10.23 -16.26
CA ILE A 72 -32.35 -10.96 -15.41
C ILE A 72 -33.80 -10.52 -15.67
N GLN A 73 -34.06 -9.22 -15.77
CA GLN A 73 -35.40 -8.70 -16.07
C GLN A 73 -35.91 -9.14 -17.46
N LEU A 74 -35.00 -9.23 -18.43
CA LEU A 74 -35.30 -9.75 -19.77
C LEU A 74 -35.46 -11.29 -19.78
N LYS A 75 -35.27 -11.96 -18.66
CA LYS A 75 -35.24 -13.43 -18.51
C LYS A 75 -34.11 -14.12 -19.30
N GLU A 76 -33.08 -13.37 -19.70
CA GLU A 76 -31.88 -13.85 -20.39
C GLU A 76 -30.87 -14.37 -19.38
N TYR A 77 -31.24 -15.45 -18.67
CA TYR A 77 -30.44 -15.96 -17.54
C TYR A 77 -29.09 -16.53 -17.97
N GLU A 78 -29.03 -17.16 -19.14
CA GLU A 78 -27.75 -17.71 -19.65
C GLU A 78 -26.79 -16.59 -20.05
N GLU A 79 -27.28 -15.48 -20.61
CA GLU A 79 -26.47 -14.32 -20.93
C GLU A 79 -26.01 -13.59 -19.66
N ALA A 80 -26.88 -13.47 -18.65
CA ALA A 80 -26.48 -12.94 -17.35
C ALA A 80 -25.38 -13.78 -16.71
N LYS A 81 -25.50 -15.11 -16.78
CA LYS A 81 -24.47 -16.04 -16.30
C LYS A 81 -23.16 -15.89 -17.05
N LYS A 82 -23.20 -15.84 -18.38
CA LYS A 82 -22.01 -15.59 -19.21
C LYS A 82 -21.36 -14.25 -18.87
N TYR A 83 -22.15 -13.20 -18.67
CA TYR A 83 -21.65 -11.87 -18.32
C TYR A 83 -20.95 -11.88 -16.96
N ILE A 84 -21.54 -12.54 -15.95
CA ILE A 84 -20.91 -12.75 -14.64
C ILE A 84 -19.63 -13.57 -14.78
N LEU A 85 -19.66 -14.66 -15.56
CA LEU A 85 -18.48 -15.49 -15.81
C LEU A 85 -17.38 -14.72 -16.55
N ASN A 86 -17.73 -13.83 -17.47
CA ASN A 86 -16.74 -12.97 -18.14
C ASN A 86 -16.09 -11.98 -17.16
N ILE A 87 -16.88 -11.39 -16.26
CA ILE A 87 -16.34 -10.56 -15.16
C ILE A 87 -15.49 -11.42 -14.22
N GLN A 88 -15.93 -12.64 -13.91
CA GLN A 88 -15.19 -13.59 -13.08
C GLN A 88 -14.01 -14.22 -13.82
N GLN A 89 -14.07 -14.52 -15.12
CA GLN A 89 -12.95 -15.09 -15.88
C GLN A 89 -11.75 -14.14 -15.99
N LEU A 90 -11.98 -12.84 -15.90
CA LEU A 90 -10.92 -11.89 -15.61
C LEU A 90 -10.33 -12.10 -14.19
N GLN A 91 -11.07 -12.77 -13.28
CA GLN A 91 -10.67 -13.08 -11.92
C GLN A 91 -10.34 -14.58 -11.71
N GLU A 92 -11.01 -15.53 -12.37
CA GLU A 92 -10.92 -16.98 -12.11
C GLU A 92 -9.70 -17.71 -12.67
N ASN A 93 -9.04 -17.18 -13.70
CA ASN A 93 -7.72 -17.72 -14.11
C ASN A 93 -6.66 -17.58 -13.01
N ASN A 94 -6.96 -16.82 -11.96
CA ASN A 94 -6.09 -16.55 -10.84
C ASN A 94 -6.58 -17.16 -9.51
N SER A 95 -7.84 -17.61 -9.41
CA SER A 95 -8.43 -18.01 -8.11
C SER A 95 -7.92 -19.35 -7.59
N SER A 96 -7.42 -20.25 -8.44
CA SER A 96 -6.87 -21.54 -8.00
C SER A 96 -5.56 -21.38 -7.22
N LYS A 97 -4.76 -20.37 -7.56
CA LYS A 97 -3.45 -20.08 -6.96
C LYS A 97 -3.57 -19.60 -5.50
N PHE A 98 -4.62 -18.84 -5.19
CA PHE A 98 -4.84 -18.28 -3.85
C PHE A 98 -5.91 -19.05 -3.05
N LYS A 99 -6.12 -20.32 -3.36
CA LYS A 99 -7.24 -21.11 -2.79
C LYS A 99 -7.10 -21.32 -1.29
N LYS A 100 -5.88 -21.45 -0.78
CA LYS A 100 -5.58 -21.68 0.65
C LYS A 100 -5.55 -20.37 1.49
N ILE A 101 -5.74 -19.22 0.86
CA ILE A 101 -5.87 -17.94 1.55
C ILE A 101 -7.36 -17.72 1.79
N GLU A 102 -7.81 -17.86 3.02
CA GLU A 102 -9.23 -17.75 3.37
C GLU A 102 -9.66 -16.32 3.66
N ASP A 103 -8.72 -15.44 4.08
CA ASP A 103 -9.00 -14.01 4.23
C ASP A 103 -9.31 -13.35 2.88
N TYR A 104 -10.53 -12.81 2.76
CA TYR A 104 -11.02 -12.19 1.53
C TYR A 104 -10.27 -10.91 1.15
N TYR A 105 -9.83 -10.12 2.12
CA TYR A 105 -9.13 -8.85 1.87
C TYR A 105 -7.70 -9.11 1.38
N VAL A 106 -6.99 -10.05 2.02
CA VAL A 106 -5.67 -10.48 1.59
C VAL A 106 -5.74 -11.16 0.22
N LYS A 107 -6.72 -12.03 0.00
CA LYS A 107 -6.95 -12.66 -1.32
C LYS A 107 -7.19 -11.62 -2.42
N ALA A 108 -8.04 -10.62 -2.17
CA ALA A 108 -8.30 -9.53 -3.12
C ALA A 108 -7.05 -8.69 -3.39
N LEU A 109 -6.23 -8.42 -2.37
CA LEU A 109 -4.93 -7.77 -2.54
C LEU A 109 -4.03 -8.58 -3.47
N LEU A 110 -3.82 -9.88 -3.19
CA LEU A 110 -2.95 -10.75 -3.98
C LEU A 110 -3.39 -10.82 -5.45
N LEU A 111 -4.70 -10.96 -5.71
CA LEU A 111 -5.26 -10.91 -7.06
C LEU A 111 -4.95 -9.59 -7.77
N SER A 112 -5.15 -8.46 -7.07
CA SER A 112 -4.82 -7.13 -7.61
C SER A 112 -3.32 -7.02 -7.91
N ARG A 113 -2.45 -7.49 -7.02
CA ARG A 113 -0.99 -7.44 -7.20
C ARG A 113 -0.51 -8.35 -8.35
N GLU A 114 -1.13 -9.49 -8.57
CA GLU A 114 -0.83 -10.34 -9.72
C GLU A 114 -1.15 -9.64 -11.05
N LEU A 115 -2.23 -8.87 -11.14
CA LEU A 115 -2.53 -8.07 -12.33
C LEU A 115 -1.47 -6.99 -12.58
N VAL A 116 -1.08 -6.25 -11.53
CA VAL A 116 -0.02 -5.25 -11.59
C VAL A 116 1.33 -5.87 -11.99
N ALA A 117 1.65 -7.05 -11.45
CA ALA A 117 2.87 -7.79 -11.80
C ALA A 117 2.90 -8.15 -13.29
N LYS A 118 1.78 -8.64 -13.85
CA LYS A 118 1.64 -8.92 -15.29
C LYS A 118 1.89 -7.68 -16.16
N GLU A 119 1.33 -6.52 -15.76
CA GLU A 119 1.55 -5.25 -16.47
C GLU A 119 3.03 -4.82 -16.43
N ARG A 120 3.70 -5.02 -15.29
CA ARG A 120 5.12 -4.68 -15.09
C ARG A 120 6.08 -5.76 -15.60
N LYS A 121 5.57 -6.87 -16.14
CA LYS A 121 6.34 -8.04 -16.59
C LYS A 121 7.18 -8.65 -15.45
N ILE A 122 6.60 -8.76 -14.28
CA ILE A 122 7.19 -9.39 -13.10
C ILE A 122 6.52 -10.75 -12.92
N LYS A 123 7.29 -11.80 -12.74
CA LYS A 123 6.79 -13.11 -12.34
C LYS A 123 6.40 -13.01 -10.86
N PHE A 124 5.11 -13.16 -10.56
CA PHE A 124 4.58 -13.05 -9.21
C PHE A 124 4.02 -14.40 -8.78
N GLU A 125 4.54 -14.94 -7.70
CA GLU A 125 4.18 -16.26 -7.20
C GLU A 125 3.78 -16.22 -5.73
N LEU A 126 2.85 -17.09 -5.35
CA LEU A 126 2.56 -17.46 -3.97
C LEU A 126 3.04 -18.88 -3.78
N THR A 127 3.77 -19.13 -2.70
CA THR A 127 4.28 -20.49 -2.40
C THR A 127 3.12 -21.48 -2.19
N ASP A 128 3.32 -22.73 -2.59
CA ASP A 128 2.28 -23.78 -2.49
C ASP A 128 1.90 -24.11 -1.05
N GLU A 129 2.80 -23.86 -0.10
CA GLU A 129 2.61 -24.06 1.34
C GLU A 129 1.83 -22.93 1.99
N SER A 130 1.66 -21.79 1.29
CA SER A 130 0.99 -20.62 1.85
C SER A 130 -0.41 -20.94 2.32
N PHE A 131 -0.69 -20.55 3.55
CA PHE A 131 -1.98 -20.68 4.20
C PHE A 131 -2.25 -19.45 5.06
N LEU A 132 -3.48 -18.95 5.02
CA LEU A 132 -3.96 -17.88 5.89
C LEU A 132 -5.43 -18.13 6.19
N ASP A 133 -5.79 -18.17 7.46
CA ASP A 133 -7.15 -18.40 7.94
C ASP A 133 -8.05 -17.19 7.64
N PHE A 134 -9.31 -17.33 7.92
CA PHE A 134 -10.32 -16.27 7.82
C PHE A 134 -10.26 -15.30 9.01
N GLU A 135 -9.96 -15.80 10.21
CA GLU A 135 -9.87 -15.04 11.45
C GLU A 135 -8.47 -15.18 12.07
N HIS A 136 -7.78 -14.07 12.28
CA HIS A 136 -6.37 -14.05 12.69
C HIS A 136 -6.18 -13.84 14.20
N GLY A 137 -7.25 -13.70 14.97
CA GLY A 137 -7.22 -13.45 16.41
C GLY A 137 -6.87 -12.01 16.75
N ILE A 138 -5.59 -11.66 16.81
CA ILE A 138 -5.12 -10.35 17.31
C ILE A 138 -4.98 -9.27 16.25
N ILE A 139 -4.70 -9.63 14.99
CA ILE A 139 -4.51 -8.69 13.91
C ILE A 139 -5.73 -8.65 13.00
N ASP A 140 -6.12 -7.47 12.55
CA ASP A 140 -7.18 -7.36 11.59
C ASP A 140 -6.67 -7.46 10.12
N SER A 141 -7.58 -7.84 9.22
CA SER A 141 -7.29 -8.01 7.80
C SER A 141 -6.79 -6.73 7.14
N TYR A 142 -7.19 -5.54 7.61
CA TYR A 142 -6.74 -4.27 7.04
C TYR A 142 -5.26 -4.00 7.33
N ASP A 143 -4.80 -4.37 8.53
CA ASP A 143 -3.40 -4.25 8.90
C ASP A 143 -2.55 -5.28 8.15
N LEU A 144 -3.04 -6.51 7.95
CA LEU A 144 -2.40 -7.52 7.07
C LEU A 144 -2.28 -7.01 5.64
N VAL A 145 -3.35 -6.45 5.08
CA VAL A 145 -3.35 -5.83 3.74
C VAL A 145 -2.35 -4.67 3.66
N THR A 146 -2.28 -3.86 4.71
CA THR A 146 -1.33 -2.74 4.76
C THR A 146 0.11 -3.22 4.79
N ILE A 147 0.43 -4.21 5.63
CA ILE A 147 1.77 -4.79 5.73
C ILE A 147 2.16 -5.42 4.39
N LEU A 148 1.38 -6.38 3.93
CA LEU A 148 1.65 -7.16 2.72
C LEU A 148 1.68 -6.28 1.46
N GLY A 149 0.74 -5.34 1.35
CA GLY A 149 0.66 -4.42 0.21
C GLY A 149 1.88 -3.53 0.06
N ASN A 150 2.43 -3.01 1.17
CA ASN A 150 3.65 -2.21 1.16
C ASN A 150 4.90 -3.05 0.86
N LEU A 151 5.01 -4.27 1.40
CA LEU A 151 6.13 -5.16 1.10
C LEU A 151 6.14 -5.56 -0.38
N ILE A 152 5.00 -5.96 -0.95
CA ILE A 152 4.90 -6.32 -2.37
C ILE A 152 5.21 -5.11 -3.27
N GLU A 153 4.70 -3.91 -2.95
CA GLU A 153 5.00 -2.72 -3.77
C GLU A 153 6.48 -2.37 -3.73
N ASN A 154 7.14 -2.50 -2.57
CA ASN A 154 8.59 -2.32 -2.46
C ASN A 154 9.37 -3.32 -3.33
N ALA A 155 8.95 -4.58 -3.36
CA ALA A 155 9.52 -5.61 -4.21
C ALA A 155 9.34 -5.28 -5.71
N PHE A 156 8.13 -4.89 -6.12
CA PHE A 156 7.85 -4.49 -7.50
C PHE A 156 8.65 -3.27 -7.93
N GLU A 157 8.80 -2.29 -7.05
CA GLU A 157 9.62 -1.12 -7.34
C GLU A 157 11.10 -1.48 -7.48
N ALA A 158 11.63 -2.39 -6.65
CA ALA A 158 13.01 -2.85 -6.75
C ALA A 158 13.26 -3.61 -8.06
N CYS A 159 12.34 -4.50 -8.45
CA CYS A 159 12.37 -5.20 -9.73
C CYS A 159 12.25 -4.24 -10.92
N SER A 160 11.49 -3.15 -10.78
CA SER A 160 11.33 -2.17 -11.86
C SER A 160 12.62 -1.39 -12.18
N LEU A 161 13.60 -1.40 -11.27
CA LEU A 161 14.91 -0.77 -11.47
C LEU A 161 15.93 -1.68 -12.18
N MET A 162 15.56 -2.93 -12.46
CA MET A 162 16.41 -3.87 -13.22
C MET A 162 16.20 -3.69 -14.73
N GLU A 163 17.30 -3.77 -15.47
CA GLU A 163 17.29 -3.73 -16.93
C GLU A 163 17.51 -5.16 -17.50
N ASN A 164 16.56 -5.64 -18.35
CA ASN A 164 16.67 -6.86 -19.14
C ASN A 164 16.90 -8.19 -18.38
N GLU A 165 16.54 -8.29 -17.12
CA GLU A 165 16.62 -9.50 -16.30
C GLU A 165 15.23 -10.07 -16.03
N GLU A 166 15.16 -11.37 -15.71
CA GLU A 166 13.92 -11.97 -15.22
C GLU A 166 13.61 -11.41 -13.83
N LYS A 167 12.45 -10.78 -13.72
CA LYS A 167 11.98 -10.13 -12.51
C LYS A 167 11.05 -11.08 -11.77
N GLU A 168 11.41 -11.42 -10.56
CA GLU A 168 10.63 -12.34 -9.74
C GLU A 168 10.29 -11.73 -8.37
N VAL A 169 9.04 -11.94 -7.96
CA VAL A 169 8.56 -11.66 -6.60
C VAL A 169 7.76 -12.86 -6.12
N GLU A 170 8.16 -13.40 -4.99
CA GLU A 170 7.49 -14.53 -4.35
C GLU A 170 6.96 -14.11 -2.98
N VAL A 171 5.75 -14.53 -2.68
CA VAL A 171 5.10 -14.31 -1.39
C VAL A 171 4.90 -15.66 -0.71
N SER A 172 5.21 -15.72 0.58
CA SER A 172 4.85 -16.84 1.46
C SER A 172 4.05 -16.32 2.64
N LEU A 173 2.95 -16.99 2.94
CA LEU A 173 2.09 -16.69 4.07
C LEU A 173 1.92 -17.96 4.89
N TYR A 174 2.21 -17.88 6.16
CA TYR A 174 2.00 -19.00 7.07
C TYR A 174 1.27 -18.52 8.32
N GLU A 175 0.27 -19.28 8.71
CA GLU A 175 -0.49 -19.01 9.92
C GLU A 175 -0.74 -20.31 10.68
N ASP A 176 -0.48 -20.26 11.97
CA ASP A 176 -0.88 -21.30 12.90
C ASP A 176 -1.52 -20.69 14.17
N LYS A 177 -1.59 -21.47 15.25
CA LYS A 177 -2.19 -21.04 16.53
C LYS A 177 -1.36 -19.96 17.24
N ASN A 178 -0.06 -19.89 16.96
CA ASN A 178 0.91 -19.12 17.72
C ASN A 178 1.41 -17.89 16.94
N ILE A 179 1.53 -18.02 15.61
CA ILE A 179 2.15 -16.99 14.76
C ILE A 179 1.42 -16.78 13.44
N ILE A 180 1.63 -15.60 12.89
CA ILE A 180 1.44 -15.30 11.48
C ILE A 180 2.80 -14.89 10.95
N GLU A 181 3.27 -15.54 9.89
CA GLU A 181 4.51 -15.21 9.21
C GLU A 181 4.20 -14.77 7.77
N ILE A 182 4.79 -13.64 7.38
CA ILE A 182 4.69 -13.07 6.04
C ILE A 182 6.10 -12.95 5.50
N GLN A 183 6.37 -13.58 4.37
CA GLN A 183 7.62 -13.40 3.64
C GLN A 183 7.34 -12.84 2.25
N VAL A 184 8.12 -11.83 1.85
CA VAL A 184 8.13 -11.30 0.50
C VAL A 184 9.56 -11.29 0.01
N ARG A 185 9.84 -12.15 -0.97
CA ARG A 185 11.13 -12.31 -1.63
C ARG A 185 11.11 -11.62 -2.99
N ASP A 186 12.18 -10.95 -3.32
CA ASP A 186 12.38 -10.39 -4.66
C ASP A 186 13.86 -10.45 -5.06
N ASN A 187 14.09 -10.59 -6.36
CA ASN A 187 15.41 -10.51 -6.98
C ASN A 187 15.73 -9.12 -7.53
N GLY A 188 14.99 -8.11 -7.09
CA GLY A 188 15.17 -6.74 -7.54
C GLY A 188 16.46 -6.10 -7.00
N LYS A 189 16.70 -4.85 -7.41
CA LYS A 189 17.91 -4.11 -7.04
C LYS A 189 18.15 -4.14 -5.52
N GLU A 190 19.40 -4.39 -5.12
CA GLU A 190 19.84 -4.42 -3.73
C GLU A 190 19.55 -3.12 -2.98
N ILE A 191 19.42 -3.23 -1.66
CA ILE A 191 19.32 -2.09 -0.77
C ILE A 191 20.72 -1.52 -0.54
N GLN A 192 20.87 -0.20 -0.76
CA GLN A 192 22.14 0.47 -0.52
C GLN A 192 22.57 0.32 0.93
N LYS A 193 23.85 -0.02 1.17
CA LYS A 193 24.39 -0.33 2.50
C LYS A 193 24.25 0.82 3.49
N ASP A 194 24.35 2.05 3.03
CA ASP A 194 24.26 3.28 3.84
C ASP A 194 22.86 3.55 4.38
N ILE A 195 21.82 3.02 3.73
CA ILE A 195 20.44 3.22 4.16
C ILE A 195 19.83 1.99 4.84
N LYS A 196 20.47 0.81 4.73
CA LYS A 196 19.94 -0.47 5.21
C LYS A 196 19.56 -0.45 6.70
N GLU A 197 20.37 0.19 7.54
CA GLU A 197 20.11 0.32 8.98
C GLU A 197 18.93 1.27 9.29
N PHE A 198 18.55 2.12 8.33
CA PHE A 198 17.57 3.16 8.54
C PHE A 198 16.30 3.02 7.70
N ILE A 199 16.19 1.96 6.88
CA ILE A 199 15.06 1.81 5.93
C ILE A 199 13.69 1.75 6.59
N PHE A 200 13.62 1.39 7.88
CA PHE A 200 12.40 1.38 8.67
C PHE A 200 12.13 2.73 9.37
N LYS A 201 13.00 3.74 9.23
CA LYS A 201 12.76 5.07 9.79
C LYS A 201 11.89 5.90 8.85
N GLU A 202 11.08 6.77 9.43
CA GLU A 202 10.20 7.67 8.68
C GLU A 202 11.02 8.57 7.74
N GLY A 203 10.59 8.67 6.48
CA GLY A 203 11.20 9.54 5.47
C GLY A 203 12.50 9.01 4.85
N VAL A 204 12.96 7.80 5.22
CA VAL A 204 14.14 7.20 4.59
C VAL A 204 13.73 6.49 3.31
N SER A 205 14.30 6.91 2.19
CA SER A 205 14.08 6.31 0.87
C SER A 205 15.27 6.56 -0.03
N SER A 206 15.71 5.53 -0.74
CA SER A 206 16.69 5.68 -1.85
C SER A 206 16.12 6.41 -3.07
N LYS A 207 14.81 6.74 -3.07
CA LYS A 207 14.04 7.15 -4.25
C LYS A 207 13.66 8.65 -4.28
N GLY A 208 14.22 9.48 -3.38
CA GLY A 208 14.03 10.94 -3.34
C GLY A 208 13.10 11.47 -2.25
N GLU A 209 13.07 12.80 -2.10
CA GLU A 209 12.28 13.50 -1.07
C GLU A 209 10.77 13.24 -1.24
N GLY A 210 10.11 12.92 -0.13
CA GLY A 210 8.65 12.68 -0.05
C GLY A 210 8.22 11.22 -0.19
N ARG A 211 9.16 10.27 -0.31
CA ARG A 211 8.94 8.81 -0.26
C ARG A 211 9.62 8.25 0.99
N GLY A 212 9.33 7.00 1.37
CA GLY A 212 9.96 6.36 2.54
C GLY A 212 9.01 6.17 3.73
N THR A 213 7.70 6.23 3.47
CA THR A 213 6.68 5.98 4.51
C THR A 213 6.23 4.51 4.55
N GLY A 214 6.41 3.75 3.48
CA GLY A 214 5.87 2.38 3.37
C GLY A 214 6.47 1.41 4.39
N LEU A 215 7.80 1.27 4.45
CA LEU A 215 8.47 0.36 5.40
C LEU A 215 8.36 0.86 6.86
N PHE A 216 8.34 2.17 7.08
CA PHE A 216 8.03 2.73 8.39
C PHE A 216 6.62 2.34 8.84
N LEU A 217 5.64 2.43 7.95
CA LEU A 217 4.26 2.02 8.23
C LEU A 217 4.17 0.52 8.52
N VAL A 218 4.87 -0.33 7.73
CA VAL A 218 4.96 -1.78 7.99
C VAL A 218 5.49 -2.02 9.38
N LYS A 219 6.65 -1.44 9.74
CA LYS A 219 7.25 -1.61 11.05
C LYS A 219 6.30 -1.15 12.16
N SER A 220 5.69 0.03 12.02
CA SER A 220 4.75 0.55 13.01
C SER A 220 3.54 -0.35 13.22
N ARG A 221 3.04 -1.00 12.15
CA ARG A 221 1.92 -1.96 12.26
C ARG A 221 2.36 -3.26 12.93
N VAL A 222 3.51 -3.79 12.53
CA VAL A 222 4.07 -5.02 13.12
C VAL A 222 4.34 -4.84 14.61
N GLU A 223 4.94 -3.72 15.01
CA GLU A 223 5.21 -3.39 16.43
C GLU A 223 3.92 -3.25 17.26
N LEU A 224 2.83 -2.77 16.68
CA LEU A 224 1.51 -2.68 17.35
C LEU A 224 1.02 -4.05 17.86
N TYR A 225 1.39 -5.12 17.17
CA TYR A 225 1.04 -6.51 17.48
C TYR A 225 2.20 -7.26 18.15
N ASN A 226 3.18 -6.55 18.73
CA ASN A 226 4.40 -7.12 19.32
C ASN A 226 5.16 -8.06 18.37
N GLY A 227 5.03 -7.83 17.09
CA GLY A 227 5.70 -8.58 16.05
C GLY A 227 7.10 -8.07 15.75
N HIS A 228 7.77 -8.77 14.86
CA HIS A 228 9.12 -8.46 14.39
C HIS A 228 9.17 -8.38 12.88
N ILE A 229 10.01 -7.49 12.33
CA ILE A 229 10.32 -7.39 10.91
C ILE A 229 11.84 -7.37 10.73
N GLU A 230 12.31 -8.19 9.81
CA GLU A 230 13.73 -8.25 9.44
C GLU A 230 13.91 -8.42 7.92
N ILE A 231 15.15 -8.24 7.46
CA ILE A 231 15.55 -8.43 6.07
C ILE A 231 16.69 -9.39 6.02
N GLU A 232 16.50 -10.43 5.25
CA GLU A 232 17.53 -11.37 4.87
C GLU A 232 17.97 -11.11 3.42
N GLU A 233 19.25 -11.21 3.14
CA GLU A 233 19.82 -11.14 1.79
C GLU A 233 20.65 -12.40 1.54
N PHE A 234 20.36 -13.06 0.44
CA PHE A 234 21.05 -14.27 0.03
C PHE A 234 21.06 -14.38 -1.51
N ASN A 235 22.25 -14.58 -2.11
CA ASN A 235 22.43 -14.83 -3.54
C ASN A 235 21.71 -13.81 -4.45
N ASP A 236 21.92 -12.52 -4.24
CA ASP A 236 21.30 -11.39 -4.97
C ASP A 236 19.77 -11.28 -4.81
N GLU A 237 19.19 -12.05 -3.89
CA GLU A 237 17.79 -11.94 -3.49
C GLU A 237 17.68 -11.31 -2.11
N LYS A 238 16.57 -10.64 -1.87
CA LYS A 238 16.23 -10.14 -0.55
C LYS A 238 14.87 -10.61 -0.12
N ILE A 239 14.74 -10.92 1.16
CA ILE A 239 13.52 -11.42 1.77
C ILE A 239 13.17 -10.50 2.93
N PHE A 240 11.99 -9.92 2.90
CA PHE A 240 11.40 -9.28 4.07
C PHE A 240 10.61 -10.33 4.84
N VAL A 241 10.96 -10.53 6.10
CA VAL A 241 10.29 -11.48 6.98
C VAL A 241 9.56 -10.70 8.08
N VAL A 242 8.27 -10.93 8.23
CA VAL A 242 7.44 -10.39 9.31
C VAL A 242 6.86 -11.54 10.10
N ILE A 243 7.03 -11.49 11.42
CA ILE A 243 6.47 -12.46 12.35
C ILE A 243 5.58 -11.71 13.35
N ILE A 244 4.33 -12.15 13.48
CA ILE A 244 3.37 -11.63 14.46
C ILE A 244 2.98 -12.76 15.40
N TYR A 245 3.15 -12.54 16.69
CA TYR A 245 2.85 -13.54 17.72
C TYR A 245 1.40 -13.39 18.17
N LYS A 246 0.61 -14.45 18.08
CA LYS A 246 -0.82 -14.43 18.43
C LYS A 246 -1.11 -14.40 19.95
N GLY A 247 -0.08 -14.59 20.78
CA GLY A 247 -0.25 -14.69 22.22
C GLY A 247 -0.87 -16.04 22.66
N GLU A 248 -0.70 -16.37 23.93
CA GLU A 248 -1.39 -17.53 24.55
C GLU A 248 -2.86 -17.23 24.81
#